data_bbf6b23d8e747cf3726aafdadca08e30
#
_entry.id   bbf6b23d8e747cf3726aafdadca08e30
#
_cell.length_a   1.000
_cell.length_b   1.000
_cell.length_c   1.000
_cell.angle_alpha   90.00
_cell.angle_beta   90.00
_cell.angle_gamma   90.00
#
_symmetry.space_group_name_H-M   'P 1'
#
loop_
_entity.id
_entity.type
_entity.pdbx_description
1 polymer ?
#
loop_
_entity_poly.entity_id
_entity_poly.type
_entity_poly.pdbx_seq_one_letter_code
_entity_poly.pdbx_strand_id
1 'polypeptide(L)'
;MVTENSVLVIGAGISGSSTAYHLNKQGWDVTVVDQEKENSLPIYNNPAVCINPNIMINDKRFNRLMCSSISYVWQLIEEIKLGESSAQQVGSIYILEKNEGMDRFNRLIKNNPDLKNYISVISQKKIWGRYKIEGSVGLYFSSGGWIDPKDLCRRLLINKNIHKEFNTKVTAVEYMENMWSVSTLNNNKFKAKNIVFCSAGDIKNYHYFSHLDFDQYRGQINWVDSEQIQFAEILSNDGYVIPVFKNRSIVGSSYDKNNSSNAASEVDTKNNLKKLTALLPTLNYNSLGERNGSWVGQRAASFDRRPFVGRILDHEHNKHLNKKNSVASLKWQKSLYINACYGSRGFSFAPLASLSLANMMCRSLGNMDKFILDYLNPERRYFRSKGLKKHGIKF
;
A
#
# COMPACT_ATOMS: atom_id res chain seq x y z
N MET A 1 22.58 -16.91 19.31
CA MET A 1 23.42 -15.70 19.08
C MET A 1 22.72 -14.85 18.00
N VAL A 2 22.64 -13.53 18.19
CA VAL A 2 22.06 -12.61 17.19
C VAL A 2 23.06 -12.45 16.06
N THR A 3 22.66 -12.81 14.83
CA THR A 3 23.51 -12.72 13.64
C THR A 3 23.52 -11.30 13.07
N GLU A 4 24.52 -10.93 12.26
CA GLU A 4 24.54 -9.64 11.57
C GLU A 4 23.34 -9.43 10.63
N ASN A 5 22.83 -10.50 10.05
CA ASN A 5 21.63 -10.52 9.19
C ASN A 5 20.34 -10.79 9.96
N SER A 6 20.31 -10.54 11.29
CA SER A 6 19.06 -10.59 12.05
C SER A 6 18.27 -9.29 11.91
N VAL A 7 16.96 -9.41 11.74
CA VAL A 7 16.05 -8.27 11.62
C VAL A 7 14.76 -8.50 12.41
N LEU A 8 14.33 -7.46 13.09
CA LEU A 8 13.00 -7.39 13.70
C LEU A 8 12.10 -6.50 12.83
N VAL A 9 11.00 -7.05 12.36
CA VAL A 9 9.97 -6.34 11.58
C VAL A 9 8.78 -6.07 12.50
N ILE A 10 8.45 -4.80 12.72
CA ILE A 10 7.33 -4.39 13.59
C ILE A 10 6.11 -4.11 12.74
N GLY A 11 5.08 -4.95 12.88
CA GLY A 11 3.85 -4.95 12.11
C GLY A 11 3.81 -6.06 11.05
N ALA A 12 2.73 -6.86 11.04
CA ALA A 12 2.50 -8.01 10.15
C ALA A 12 1.50 -7.73 9.01
N GLY A 13 1.11 -6.47 8.78
CA GLY A 13 0.33 -6.05 7.62
C GLY A 13 1.08 -6.24 6.31
N ILE A 14 0.53 -5.78 5.19
CA ILE A 14 1.11 -6.00 3.85
C ILE A 14 2.57 -5.52 3.73
N SER A 15 2.95 -4.41 4.33
CA SER A 15 4.34 -3.93 4.29
C SER A 15 5.29 -4.82 5.09
N GLY A 16 4.86 -5.25 6.29
CA GLY A 16 5.69 -6.10 7.13
C GLY A 16 5.81 -7.52 6.61
N SER A 17 4.71 -8.13 6.19
CA SER A 17 4.73 -9.48 5.60
C SER A 17 5.54 -9.52 4.30
N SER A 18 5.43 -8.50 3.43
CA SER A 18 6.26 -8.39 2.23
C SER A 18 7.75 -8.17 2.55
N THR A 19 8.05 -7.34 3.56
CA THR A 19 9.44 -7.10 4.00
C THR A 19 10.06 -8.39 4.55
N ALA A 20 9.34 -9.08 5.42
CA ALA A 20 9.77 -10.35 5.99
C ALA A 20 10.02 -11.42 4.91
N TYR A 21 9.10 -11.54 3.96
CA TYR A 21 9.24 -12.46 2.83
C TYR A 21 10.52 -12.21 2.04
N HIS A 22 10.78 -10.97 1.62
CA HIS A 22 11.94 -10.65 0.78
C HIS A 22 13.26 -10.78 1.51
N LEU A 23 13.32 -10.35 2.77
CA LEU A 23 14.52 -10.52 3.60
C LEU A 23 14.81 -11.99 3.88
N ASN A 24 13.79 -12.78 4.23
CA ASN A 24 13.95 -14.21 4.45
C ASN A 24 14.40 -14.94 3.17
N LYS A 25 13.84 -14.58 2.01
CA LYS A 25 14.25 -15.12 0.70
C LYS A 25 15.73 -14.84 0.39
N GLN A 26 16.29 -13.74 0.94
CA GLN A 26 17.70 -13.38 0.82
C GLN A 26 18.58 -13.93 1.98
N GLY A 27 18.04 -14.86 2.78
CA GLY A 27 18.80 -15.56 3.81
C GLY A 27 18.91 -14.82 5.15
N TRP A 28 18.05 -13.82 5.40
CA TRP A 28 18.01 -13.13 6.68
C TRP A 28 17.25 -13.93 7.73
N ASP A 29 17.70 -13.82 8.98
CA ASP A 29 16.98 -14.30 10.17
C ASP A 29 15.93 -13.24 10.55
N VAL A 30 14.67 -13.55 10.28
CA VAL A 30 13.56 -12.58 10.36
C VAL A 30 12.62 -12.93 11.50
N THR A 31 12.43 -11.99 12.42
CA THR A 31 11.35 -12.04 13.40
C THR A 31 10.32 -10.96 13.10
N VAL A 32 9.05 -11.33 12.98
CA VAL A 32 7.92 -10.41 12.80
C VAL A 32 7.15 -10.32 14.11
N VAL A 33 6.94 -9.10 14.60
CA VAL A 33 6.11 -8.86 15.79
C VAL A 33 4.88 -8.05 15.42
N ASP A 34 3.72 -8.43 15.95
CA ASP A 34 2.48 -7.66 15.77
C ASP A 34 1.66 -7.66 17.08
N GLN A 35 1.01 -6.52 17.37
CA GLN A 35 0.17 -6.38 18.56
C GLN A 35 -1.11 -7.21 18.46
N GLU A 36 -1.57 -7.54 17.28
CA GLU A 36 -2.78 -8.30 17.04
C GLU A 36 -2.50 -9.81 17.09
N LYS A 37 -3.55 -10.59 17.30
CA LYS A 37 -3.48 -12.05 17.17
C LYS A 37 -3.30 -12.45 15.71
N GLU A 38 -2.64 -13.57 15.44
CA GLU A 38 -2.30 -14.03 14.08
C GLU A 38 -3.49 -14.03 13.09
N ASN A 39 -4.68 -14.34 13.56
CA ASN A 39 -5.88 -14.41 12.73
C ASN A 39 -6.77 -13.17 12.82
N SER A 40 -6.34 -12.12 13.52
CA SER A 40 -7.18 -10.97 13.88
C SER A 40 -6.61 -9.63 13.43
N LEU A 41 -5.62 -9.61 12.52
CA LEU A 41 -5.15 -8.34 11.97
C LEU A 41 -6.34 -7.57 11.36
N PRO A 42 -6.49 -6.26 11.65
CA PRO A 42 -7.63 -5.47 11.18
C PRO A 42 -7.89 -5.59 9.69
N ILE A 43 -6.82 -5.67 8.88
CA ILE A 43 -6.93 -5.81 7.42
C ILE A 43 -7.54 -7.16 6.97
N TYR A 44 -7.49 -8.19 7.81
CA TYR A 44 -8.03 -9.51 7.48
C TYR A 44 -9.56 -9.57 7.42
N ASN A 45 -10.23 -8.57 7.98
CA ASN A 45 -11.68 -8.43 7.89
C ASN A 45 -12.13 -7.65 6.63
N ASN A 46 -11.19 -7.09 5.86
CA ASN A 46 -11.47 -6.55 4.54
C ASN A 46 -11.56 -7.72 3.55
N PRO A 47 -12.72 -7.97 2.93
CA PRO A 47 -12.92 -9.15 2.10
C PRO A 47 -12.07 -9.15 0.82
N ALA A 48 -11.84 -8.00 0.22
CA ALA A 48 -10.91 -7.85 -0.90
C ALA A 48 -10.42 -6.41 -1.05
N VAL A 49 -9.17 -6.27 -1.45
CA VAL A 49 -8.56 -4.98 -1.80
C VAL A 49 -8.49 -4.82 -3.31
N CYS A 50 -8.81 -3.61 -3.77
CA CYS A 50 -8.73 -3.25 -5.17
C CYS A 50 -7.28 -2.95 -5.58
N ILE A 51 -6.80 -3.58 -6.64
CA ILE A 51 -5.58 -3.23 -7.37
C ILE A 51 -6.01 -2.45 -8.60
N ASN A 52 -6.05 -1.14 -8.46
CA ASN A 52 -6.50 -0.25 -9.53
C ASN A 52 -5.42 0.79 -9.84
N PRO A 53 -4.86 0.81 -11.07
CA PRO A 53 -3.87 1.79 -11.46
C PRO A 53 -4.45 3.21 -11.44
N ASN A 54 -3.98 4.03 -10.53
CA ASN A 54 -4.34 5.45 -10.51
C ASN A 54 -3.21 6.24 -11.18
N ILE A 55 -3.37 6.53 -12.45
CA ILE A 55 -2.36 7.17 -13.29
C ILE A 55 -2.54 8.70 -13.28
N MET A 56 -1.43 9.42 -13.12
CA MET A 56 -1.36 10.87 -13.04
C MET A 56 -0.94 11.47 -14.37
N ILE A 57 -1.62 12.53 -14.85
CA ILE A 57 -1.29 13.19 -16.13
C ILE A 57 0.13 13.75 -16.13
N ASN A 58 0.55 14.37 -15.02
CA ASN A 58 1.77 15.17 -14.94
C ASN A 58 2.85 14.58 -14.02
N ASP A 59 2.74 13.34 -13.56
CA ASP A 59 3.77 12.69 -12.73
C ASP A 59 4.26 11.38 -13.34
N LYS A 60 5.23 11.50 -14.26
CA LYS A 60 5.88 10.33 -14.90
C LYS A 60 6.54 9.39 -13.90
N ARG A 61 7.11 9.92 -12.82
CA ARG A 61 7.79 9.10 -11.81
C ARG A 61 6.78 8.27 -11.03
N PHE A 62 5.65 8.89 -10.67
CA PHE A 62 4.54 8.18 -10.03
C PHE A 62 3.98 7.08 -10.94
N ASN A 63 3.75 7.40 -12.22
CA ASN A 63 3.22 6.43 -13.19
C ASN A 63 4.16 5.23 -13.37
N ARG A 64 5.47 5.49 -13.49
CA ARG A 64 6.49 4.44 -13.55
C ARG A 64 6.44 3.55 -12.30
N LEU A 65 6.39 4.15 -11.10
CA LEU A 65 6.25 3.40 -9.85
C LEU A 65 4.98 2.56 -9.86
N MET A 66 3.83 3.15 -10.22
CA MET A 66 2.53 2.48 -10.24
C MET A 66 2.55 1.25 -11.15
N CYS A 67 2.94 1.43 -12.42
CA CYS A 67 2.97 0.32 -13.39
C CYS A 67 3.93 -0.79 -12.94
N SER A 68 5.16 -0.44 -12.53
CA SER A 68 6.14 -1.43 -12.06
C SER A 68 5.67 -2.16 -10.80
N SER A 69 5.03 -1.44 -9.88
CA SER A 69 4.55 -2.05 -8.63
C SER A 69 3.41 -3.03 -8.88
N ILE A 70 2.44 -2.67 -9.72
CA ILE A 70 1.32 -3.57 -10.01
C ILE A 70 1.81 -4.79 -10.81
N SER A 71 2.69 -4.60 -11.79
CA SER A 71 3.29 -5.74 -12.51
C SER A 71 3.99 -6.69 -11.53
N TYR A 72 4.74 -6.14 -10.57
CA TYR A 72 5.42 -6.94 -9.55
C TYR A 72 4.45 -7.66 -8.60
N VAL A 73 3.32 -7.04 -8.25
CA VAL A 73 2.29 -7.68 -7.42
C VAL A 73 1.81 -8.98 -8.07
N TRP A 74 1.50 -8.96 -9.37
CA TRP A 74 1.02 -10.15 -10.07
C TRP A 74 2.13 -11.21 -10.22
N GLN A 75 3.36 -10.81 -10.50
CA GLN A 75 4.53 -11.72 -10.49
C GLN A 75 4.71 -12.40 -9.13
N LEU A 76 4.59 -11.63 -8.04
CA LEU A 76 4.70 -12.17 -6.69
C LEU A 76 3.56 -13.15 -6.37
N ILE A 77 2.33 -12.86 -6.80
CA ILE A 77 1.18 -13.76 -6.63
C ILE A 77 1.43 -15.11 -7.31
N GLU A 78 1.96 -15.10 -8.52
CA GLU A 78 2.36 -16.31 -9.23
C GLU A 78 3.50 -17.05 -8.50
N GLU A 79 4.54 -16.32 -8.09
CA GLU A 79 5.70 -16.89 -7.39
C GLU A 79 5.29 -17.61 -6.09
N ILE A 80 4.44 -16.98 -5.29
CA ILE A 80 3.97 -17.57 -4.02
C ILE A 80 2.82 -18.57 -4.21
N LYS A 81 2.36 -18.77 -5.45
CA LYS A 81 1.24 -19.67 -5.81
C LYS A 81 -0.04 -19.33 -5.00
N LEU A 82 -0.41 -18.08 -4.99
CA LEU A 82 -1.68 -17.65 -4.41
C LEU A 82 -2.81 -17.98 -5.41
N GLY A 83 -3.79 -18.77 -4.99
CA GLY A 83 -4.85 -19.27 -5.89
C GLY A 83 -5.84 -18.19 -6.35
N GLU A 84 -6.57 -18.47 -7.42
CA GLU A 84 -7.59 -17.56 -8.01
C GLU A 84 -8.73 -17.22 -7.06
N SER A 85 -9.02 -18.05 -6.08
CA SER A 85 -9.98 -17.75 -5.02
C SER A 85 -9.54 -16.61 -4.09
N SER A 86 -8.24 -16.24 -4.13
CA SER A 86 -7.63 -15.24 -3.26
C SER A 86 -7.07 -14.03 -4.01
N ALA A 87 -6.88 -14.13 -5.34
CA ALA A 87 -6.46 -13.01 -6.16
C ALA A 87 -6.84 -13.23 -7.63
N GLN A 88 -7.34 -12.19 -8.30
CA GLN A 88 -7.65 -12.25 -9.73
C GLN A 88 -7.27 -10.94 -10.45
N GLN A 89 -6.55 -11.08 -11.54
CA GLN A 89 -6.26 -9.99 -12.48
C GLN A 89 -7.38 -9.91 -13.51
N VAL A 90 -8.46 -9.23 -13.16
CA VAL A 90 -9.69 -9.15 -13.98
C VAL A 90 -9.75 -7.89 -14.86
N GLY A 91 -8.77 -7.02 -14.74
CA GLY A 91 -8.81 -5.68 -15.33
C GLY A 91 -9.60 -4.68 -14.48
N SER A 92 -9.37 -3.40 -14.75
CA SER A 92 -10.14 -2.31 -14.16
C SER A 92 -10.46 -1.24 -15.19
N ILE A 93 -11.62 -0.60 -15.03
CA ILE A 93 -12.13 0.42 -15.95
C ILE A 93 -12.42 1.68 -15.14
N TYR A 94 -11.75 2.78 -15.50
CA TYR A 94 -12.09 4.09 -14.98
C TYR A 94 -13.12 4.74 -15.91
N ILE A 95 -14.35 4.91 -15.41
CA ILE A 95 -15.49 5.44 -16.17
C ILE A 95 -15.43 6.96 -16.13
N LEU A 96 -15.54 7.57 -17.30
CA LEU A 96 -15.52 9.01 -17.51
C LEU A 96 -16.58 9.41 -18.54
N GLU A 97 -17.06 10.66 -18.47
CA GLU A 97 -17.82 11.26 -19.55
C GLU A 97 -16.96 11.23 -20.84
N LYS A 98 -17.58 11.07 -22.00
CA LYS A 98 -16.89 10.78 -23.27
C LYS A 98 -15.80 11.78 -23.61
N ASN A 99 -16.11 13.08 -23.57
CA ASN A 99 -15.16 14.12 -23.97
C ASN A 99 -14.02 14.25 -22.95
N GLU A 100 -14.34 14.20 -21.66
CA GLU A 100 -13.37 14.20 -20.58
C GLU A 100 -12.44 12.98 -20.65
N GLY A 101 -13.00 11.79 -20.89
CA GLY A 101 -12.25 10.55 -20.97
C GLY A 101 -11.27 10.52 -22.15
N MET A 102 -11.69 11.01 -23.31
CA MET A 102 -10.82 11.09 -24.49
C MET A 102 -9.71 12.13 -24.30
N ASP A 103 -10.04 13.32 -23.78
CA ASP A 103 -9.02 14.34 -23.47
C ASP A 103 -8.01 13.82 -22.45
N ARG A 104 -8.49 13.21 -21.36
CA ARG A 104 -7.64 12.61 -20.33
C ARG A 104 -6.71 11.54 -20.91
N PHE A 105 -7.22 10.63 -21.73
CA PHE A 105 -6.41 9.61 -22.40
C PHE A 105 -5.33 10.24 -23.26
N ASN A 106 -5.70 11.17 -24.15
CA ASN A 106 -4.76 11.84 -25.04
C ASN A 106 -3.65 12.58 -24.29
N ARG A 107 -3.99 13.28 -23.21
CA ARG A 107 -3.01 13.96 -22.35
C ARG A 107 -2.10 12.98 -21.62
N LEU A 108 -2.62 11.87 -21.10
CA LEU A 108 -1.84 10.82 -20.47
C LEU A 108 -0.81 10.25 -21.43
N ILE A 109 -1.22 9.87 -22.64
CA ILE A 109 -0.33 9.26 -23.64
C ILE A 109 0.68 10.27 -24.19
N LYS A 110 0.26 11.52 -24.44
CA LYS A 110 1.16 12.59 -24.86
C LYS A 110 2.29 12.80 -23.85
N ASN A 111 1.95 12.82 -22.56
CA ASN A 111 2.91 13.05 -21.48
C ASN A 111 3.71 11.79 -21.12
N ASN A 112 3.16 10.60 -21.35
CA ASN A 112 3.75 9.32 -20.96
C ASN A 112 3.48 8.28 -22.06
N PRO A 113 4.22 8.28 -23.19
CA PRO A 113 3.94 7.39 -24.32
C PRO A 113 3.94 5.90 -23.97
N ASP A 114 4.77 5.48 -23.02
CA ASP A 114 4.89 4.09 -22.58
C ASP A 114 3.59 3.55 -21.95
N LEU A 115 2.71 4.45 -21.49
CA LEU A 115 1.43 4.05 -20.91
C LEU A 115 0.48 3.39 -21.93
N LYS A 116 0.73 3.51 -23.23
CA LYS A 116 -0.03 2.77 -24.25
C LYS A 116 0.00 1.26 -24.04
N ASN A 117 1.04 0.75 -23.41
CA ASN A 117 1.17 -0.68 -23.08
C ASN A 117 0.30 -1.11 -21.88
N TYR A 118 -0.22 -0.17 -21.12
CA TYR A 118 -0.97 -0.41 -19.88
C TYR A 118 -2.41 0.06 -19.93
N ILE A 119 -2.73 1.01 -20.81
CA ILE A 119 -4.03 1.68 -20.86
C ILE A 119 -4.59 1.62 -22.28
N SER A 120 -5.87 1.26 -22.39
CA SER A 120 -6.64 1.39 -23.64
C SER A 120 -7.97 2.08 -23.38
N VAL A 121 -8.61 2.56 -24.45
CA VAL A 121 -9.94 3.17 -24.37
C VAL A 121 -11.00 2.16 -24.73
N ILE A 122 -12.00 2.01 -23.88
CA ILE A 122 -13.25 1.30 -24.20
C ILE A 122 -14.27 2.32 -24.71
N SER A 123 -14.77 2.09 -25.92
CA SER A 123 -15.71 3.00 -26.57
C SER A 123 -17.05 3.07 -25.85
N GLN A 124 -17.75 4.20 -26.04
CA GLN A 124 -19.09 4.43 -25.49
C GLN A 124 -20.07 3.30 -25.83
N LYS A 125 -20.05 2.80 -27.07
CA LYS A 125 -20.90 1.67 -27.49
C LYS A 125 -20.67 0.42 -26.66
N LYS A 126 -19.39 0.10 -26.34
CA LYS A 126 -19.05 -1.07 -25.50
C LYS A 126 -19.42 -0.84 -24.03
N ILE A 127 -19.20 0.38 -23.50
CA ILE A 127 -19.58 0.73 -22.13
C ILE A 127 -21.11 0.63 -21.97
N TRP A 128 -21.87 1.23 -22.86
CA TRP A 128 -23.34 1.10 -22.87
C TRP A 128 -23.79 -0.36 -23.00
N GLY A 129 -23.24 -1.08 -23.99
CA GLY A 129 -23.63 -2.47 -24.25
C GLY A 129 -23.47 -3.38 -23.03
N ARG A 130 -22.39 -3.18 -22.28
CA ARG A 130 -22.01 -4.08 -21.18
C ARG A 130 -22.49 -3.62 -19.79
N TYR A 131 -22.39 -2.32 -19.51
CA TYR A 131 -22.64 -1.78 -18.17
C TYR A 131 -23.88 -0.87 -18.11
N LYS A 132 -24.52 -0.57 -19.25
CA LYS A 132 -25.67 0.34 -19.38
C LYS A 132 -25.39 1.75 -18.87
N ILE A 133 -24.16 2.21 -18.97
CA ILE A 133 -23.73 3.56 -18.59
C ILE A 133 -23.74 4.43 -19.85
N GLU A 134 -24.60 5.43 -19.86
CA GLU A 134 -24.81 6.31 -21.00
C GLU A 134 -23.77 7.43 -21.07
N GLY A 135 -23.43 7.93 -22.27
CA GLY A 135 -22.58 9.10 -22.47
C GLY A 135 -21.10 8.92 -22.09
N SER A 136 -20.69 7.72 -21.65
CA SER A 136 -19.38 7.47 -21.03
C SER A 136 -18.44 6.62 -21.88
N VAL A 137 -17.14 6.79 -21.66
CA VAL A 137 -16.04 5.91 -22.13
C VAL A 137 -15.30 5.35 -20.94
N GLY A 138 -14.55 4.28 -21.14
CA GLY A 138 -13.72 3.66 -20.10
C GLY A 138 -12.24 3.77 -20.43
N LEU A 139 -11.42 4.13 -19.43
CA LEU A 139 -9.98 3.88 -19.49
C LEU A 139 -9.73 2.50 -18.87
N TYR A 140 -9.36 1.55 -19.70
CA TYR A 140 -9.14 0.15 -19.29
C TYR A 140 -7.69 -0.10 -18.96
N PHE A 141 -7.45 -0.72 -17.82
CA PHE A 141 -6.16 -1.19 -17.33
C PHE A 141 -6.21 -2.70 -17.19
N SER A 142 -5.50 -3.42 -18.03
CA SER A 142 -5.47 -4.89 -18.03
C SER A 142 -4.83 -5.47 -16.75
N SER A 143 -3.96 -4.68 -16.10
CA SER A 143 -3.31 -5.06 -14.84
C SER A 143 -4.15 -4.80 -13.59
N GLY A 144 -5.39 -4.29 -13.73
CA GLY A 144 -6.31 -4.13 -12.61
C GLY A 144 -6.79 -5.49 -12.06
N GLY A 145 -7.24 -5.51 -10.82
CA GLY A 145 -7.73 -6.73 -10.20
C GLY A 145 -8.00 -6.58 -8.70
N TRP A 146 -8.22 -7.68 -8.03
CA TRP A 146 -8.45 -7.71 -6.59
C TRP A 146 -7.65 -8.81 -5.89
N ILE A 147 -7.43 -8.66 -4.60
CA ILE A 147 -6.67 -9.57 -3.74
C ILE A 147 -7.39 -9.72 -2.40
N ASP A 148 -7.50 -10.94 -1.88
CA ASP A 148 -7.82 -11.20 -0.47
C ASP A 148 -6.60 -10.81 0.40
N PRO A 149 -6.69 -9.76 1.22
CA PRO A 149 -5.55 -9.26 1.98
C PRO A 149 -5.05 -10.25 3.03
N LYS A 150 -5.95 -11.04 3.60
CA LYS A 150 -5.62 -12.06 4.60
C LYS A 150 -4.77 -13.16 3.99
N ASP A 151 -5.22 -13.70 2.87
CA ASP A 151 -4.54 -14.82 2.21
C ASP A 151 -3.17 -14.41 1.69
N LEU A 152 -3.05 -13.19 1.12
CA LEU A 152 -1.75 -12.68 0.68
C LEU A 152 -0.77 -12.50 1.85
N CYS A 153 -1.17 -11.80 2.92
CA CYS A 153 -0.27 -11.56 4.05
C CYS A 153 0.15 -12.87 4.72
N ARG A 154 -0.79 -13.82 4.91
CA ARG A 154 -0.49 -15.13 5.48
C ARG A 154 0.45 -15.95 4.59
N ARG A 155 0.22 -15.92 3.28
CA ARG A 155 1.06 -16.66 2.32
C ARG A 155 2.50 -16.13 2.32
N LEU A 156 2.69 -14.84 2.45
CA LEU A 156 4.03 -14.23 2.57
C LEU A 156 4.77 -14.63 3.87
N LEU A 157 4.04 -14.93 4.93
CA LEU A 157 4.60 -15.34 6.24
C LEU A 157 4.63 -16.85 6.47
N ILE A 158 4.32 -17.67 5.47
CA ILE A 158 4.19 -19.13 5.65
C ILE A 158 5.54 -19.83 5.87
N ASN A 159 6.66 -19.20 5.48
CA ASN A 159 7.96 -19.83 5.62
C ASN A 159 8.29 -20.06 7.11
N LYS A 160 8.64 -21.30 7.45
CA LYS A 160 9.00 -21.71 8.82
C LYS A 160 10.23 -20.98 9.39
N ASN A 161 11.07 -20.40 8.53
CA ASN A 161 12.24 -19.63 8.93
C ASN A 161 11.91 -18.17 9.23
N ILE A 162 10.65 -17.74 9.11
CA ILE A 162 10.17 -16.45 9.60
C ILE A 162 9.57 -16.69 10.99
N HIS A 163 10.23 -16.19 12.02
CA HIS A 163 9.72 -16.24 13.39
C HIS A 163 8.58 -15.22 13.54
N LYS A 164 7.46 -15.64 14.13
CA LYS A 164 6.26 -14.84 14.25
C LYS A 164 5.85 -14.70 15.70
N GLU A 165 5.77 -13.47 16.20
CA GLU A 165 5.41 -13.11 17.56
C GLU A 165 4.17 -12.22 17.53
N PHE A 166 3.01 -12.84 17.41
CA PHE A 166 1.71 -12.18 17.46
C PHE A 166 1.27 -11.92 18.91
N ASN A 167 0.22 -11.08 19.09
CA ASN A 167 -0.25 -10.63 20.39
C ASN A 167 0.87 -9.96 21.21
N THR A 168 1.77 -9.25 20.50
CA THR A 168 2.99 -8.70 21.04
C THR A 168 3.11 -7.21 20.69
N LYS A 169 2.61 -6.36 21.59
CA LYS A 169 2.67 -4.90 21.43
C LYS A 169 4.02 -4.36 21.87
N VAL A 170 4.75 -3.79 20.91
CA VAL A 170 6.02 -3.09 21.20
C VAL A 170 5.72 -1.77 21.92
N THR A 171 6.41 -1.53 23.03
CA THR A 171 6.26 -0.34 23.88
C THR A 171 7.47 0.57 23.85
N ALA A 172 8.68 0.02 23.73
CA ALA A 172 9.91 0.79 23.65
C ALA A 172 10.93 0.14 22.72
N VAL A 173 11.75 0.97 22.10
CA VAL A 173 12.81 0.55 21.18
C VAL A 173 14.03 1.41 21.45
N GLU A 174 15.16 0.80 21.77
CA GLU A 174 16.41 1.47 22.14
C GLU A 174 17.60 0.83 21.44
N TYR A 175 18.56 1.65 21.01
CA TYR A 175 19.80 1.17 20.42
C TYR A 175 20.92 1.18 21.47
N MET A 176 21.33 0.01 21.91
CA MET A 176 22.36 -0.18 22.93
C MET A 176 23.30 -1.32 22.56
N GLU A 177 24.57 -1.22 22.90
CA GLU A 177 25.56 -2.27 22.68
C GLU A 177 25.60 -2.80 21.22
N ASN A 178 25.48 -1.89 20.26
CA ASN A 178 25.43 -2.19 18.81
C ASN A 178 24.26 -3.11 18.39
N MET A 179 23.18 -3.11 19.14
CA MET A 179 21.93 -3.84 18.84
C MET A 179 20.71 -3.02 19.23
N TRP A 180 19.60 -3.32 18.59
CA TRP A 180 18.27 -2.85 18.99
C TRP A 180 17.75 -3.75 20.12
N SER A 181 17.36 -3.13 21.22
CA SER A 181 16.60 -3.74 22.30
C SER A 181 15.15 -3.27 22.20
N VAL A 182 14.23 -4.21 22.09
CA VAL A 182 12.79 -3.93 21.93
C VAL A 182 12.04 -4.54 23.10
N SER A 183 11.31 -3.69 23.83
CA SER A 183 10.46 -4.08 24.94
C SER A 183 9.01 -4.14 24.52
N THR A 184 8.26 -5.04 25.11
CA THR A 184 6.84 -5.26 24.79
C THR A 184 5.95 -5.11 26.02
N LEU A 185 4.66 -4.94 25.79
CA LEU A 185 3.67 -4.82 26.88
C LEU A 185 3.65 -6.07 27.80
N ASN A 186 3.95 -7.24 27.26
CA ASN A 186 4.00 -8.52 27.99
C ASN A 186 5.37 -8.77 28.66
N ASN A 187 6.21 -7.72 28.78
CA ASN A 187 7.57 -7.80 29.33
C ASN A 187 8.54 -8.70 28.55
N ASN A 188 8.18 -9.17 27.36
CA ASN A 188 9.12 -9.85 26.48
C ASN A 188 10.14 -8.83 25.94
N LYS A 189 11.37 -9.31 25.73
CA LYS A 189 12.46 -8.51 25.15
C LYS A 189 13.00 -9.21 23.92
N PHE A 190 13.14 -8.43 22.82
CA PHE A 190 13.79 -8.89 21.60
C PHE A 190 15.08 -8.11 21.38
N LYS A 191 16.07 -8.77 20.78
CA LYS A 191 17.31 -8.13 20.33
C LYS A 191 17.53 -8.43 18.85
N ALA A 192 17.88 -7.41 18.07
CA ALA A 192 18.20 -7.56 16.65
C ALA A 192 19.27 -6.56 16.21
N LYS A 193 20.04 -6.91 15.20
CA LYS A 193 20.99 -5.97 14.56
C LYS A 193 20.27 -4.90 13.74
N ASN A 194 19.15 -5.25 13.16
CA ASN A 194 18.39 -4.39 12.27
C ASN A 194 16.92 -4.36 12.70
N ILE A 195 16.25 -3.22 12.49
CA ILE A 195 14.84 -3.06 12.78
C ILE A 195 14.12 -2.34 11.63
N VAL A 196 12.94 -2.85 11.24
CA VAL A 196 12.09 -2.24 10.22
C VAL A 196 10.72 -1.97 10.79
N PHE A 197 10.31 -0.71 10.79
CA PHE A 197 8.97 -0.31 11.22
C PHE A 197 7.99 -0.39 10.06
N CYS A 198 7.00 -1.27 10.19
CA CYS A 198 5.93 -1.54 9.24
C CYS A 198 4.54 -1.33 9.86
N SER A 199 4.45 -0.60 10.99
CA SER A 199 3.25 -0.44 11.82
C SER A 199 2.34 0.73 11.40
N ALA A 200 2.31 1.03 10.09
CA ALA A 200 1.43 2.03 9.47
C ALA A 200 1.45 3.38 10.22
N GLY A 201 0.31 3.82 10.81
CA GLY A 201 0.21 5.07 11.54
C GLY A 201 0.78 5.03 12.96
N ASP A 202 1.01 3.84 13.52
CA ASP A 202 1.53 3.70 14.88
C ASP A 202 3.00 4.08 15.01
N ILE A 203 3.70 4.28 13.88
CA ILE A 203 5.06 4.86 13.87
C ILE A 203 5.14 6.19 14.61
N LYS A 204 4.06 6.97 14.68
CA LYS A 204 4.01 8.24 15.43
C LYS A 204 4.32 8.09 16.92
N ASN A 205 4.17 6.89 17.48
CA ASN A 205 4.41 6.61 18.88
C ASN A 205 5.91 6.50 19.23
N TYR A 206 6.79 6.50 18.21
CA TYR A 206 8.22 6.38 18.37
C TYR A 206 8.93 7.69 17.98
N HIS A 207 9.75 8.22 18.86
CA HIS A 207 10.42 9.52 18.69
C HIS A 207 11.30 9.59 17.42
N TYR A 208 11.82 8.46 16.94
CA TYR A 208 12.60 8.37 15.69
C TYR A 208 11.86 8.90 14.46
N PHE A 209 10.53 8.92 14.48
CA PHE A 209 9.67 9.28 13.35
C PHE A 209 8.87 10.58 13.59
N SER A 210 9.12 11.31 14.69
CA SER A 210 8.39 12.52 15.07
C SER A 210 8.45 13.64 14.04
N HIS A 211 9.49 13.64 13.20
CA HIS A 211 9.69 14.60 12.10
C HIS A 211 8.97 14.21 10.80
N LEU A 212 8.45 12.99 10.70
CA LEU A 212 7.71 12.53 9.54
C LEU A 212 6.27 13.05 9.58
N ASP A 213 5.88 13.76 8.52
CA ASP A 213 4.57 14.38 8.41
C ASP A 213 3.61 13.46 7.63
N PHE A 214 2.58 12.98 8.31
CA PHE A 214 1.53 12.16 7.73
C PHE A 214 0.22 12.30 8.51
N ASP A 215 -0.87 12.04 7.82
CA ASP A 215 -2.22 12.05 8.39
C ASP A 215 -2.79 10.63 8.45
N GLN A 216 -3.77 10.45 9.32
CA GLN A 216 -4.60 9.24 9.32
C GLN A 216 -5.97 9.54 8.71
N TYR A 217 -6.45 8.62 7.91
CA TYR A 217 -7.72 8.69 7.22
C TYR A 217 -8.52 7.43 7.49
N ARG A 218 -9.69 7.60 8.06
CA ARG A 218 -10.68 6.54 8.18
C ARG A 218 -11.28 6.25 6.80
N GLY A 219 -11.53 4.99 6.51
CA GLY A 219 -12.24 4.59 5.30
C GLY A 219 -13.12 3.37 5.54
N GLN A 220 -14.35 3.46 5.08
CA GLN A 220 -15.30 2.37 5.10
C GLN A 220 -15.55 1.84 3.70
N ILE A 221 -15.58 0.53 3.58
CA ILE A 221 -16.15 -0.17 2.44
C ILE A 221 -17.40 -0.91 2.87
N ASN A 222 -18.25 -1.20 1.89
CA ASN A 222 -19.42 -2.02 2.08
C ASN A 222 -19.40 -3.20 1.10
N TRP A 223 -20.09 -4.26 1.42
CA TRP A 223 -20.39 -5.32 0.46
C TRP A 223 -21.87 -5.53 0.39
N VAL A 224 -22.33 -5.88 -0.80
CA VAL A 224 -23.73 -6.13 -1.12
C VAL A 224 -23.85 -7.49 -1.78
N ASP A 225 -24.99 -8.13 -1.65
CA ASP A 225 -25.33 -9.29 -2.46
C ASP A 225 -25.50 -8.88 -3.92
N SER A 226 -24.92 -9.63 -4.86
CA SER A 226 -24.73 -9.11 -6.20
C SER A 226 -25.09 -10.06 -7.33
N GLU A 227 -26.12 -10.82 -7.21
CA GLU A 227 -26.62 -11.66 -8.32
C GLU A 227 -26.86 -10.87 -9.62
N GLN A 228 -27.08 -9.54 -9.50
CA GLN A 228 -27.31 -8.65 -10.63
C GLN A 228 -26.05 -8.12 -11.30
N ILE A 229 -24.86 -8.30 -10.69
CA ILE A 229 -23.59 -7.79 -11.24
C ILE A 229 -22.88 -8.93 -11.97
N GLN A 230 -23.04 -8.97 -13.30
CA GLN A 230 -22.59 -10.07 -14.15
C GLN A 230 -21.38 -9.70 -15.03
N PHE A 231 -20.40 -8.99 -14.47
CA PHE A 231 -19.13 -8.68 -15.13
C PHE A 231 -17.99 -8.92 -14.16
N ALA A 232 -16.78 -9.07 -14.66
CA ALA A 232 -15.62 -9.40 -13.82
C ALA A 232 -14.74 -8.20 -13.49
N GLU A 233 -14.68 -7.20 -14.38
CA GLU A 233 -13.78 -6.06 -14.24
C GLU A 233 -14.18 -5.13 -13.10
N ILE A 234 -13.19 -4.54 -12.46
CA ILE A 234 -13.43 -3.49 -11.47
C ILE A 234 -13.87 -2.22 -12.21
N LEU A 235 -15.01 -1.65 -11.82
CA LEU A 235 -15.41 -0.33 -12.28
C LEU A 235 -15.08 0.73 -11.23
N SER A 236 -14.64 1.89 -11.68
CA SER A 236 -14.29 3.01 -10.79
C SER A 236 -14.57 4.37 -11.42
N ASN A 237 -14.90 5.33 -10.56
CA ASN A 237 -14.90 6.78 -10.78
C ASN A 237 -14.61 7.48 -9.45
N ASP A 238 -15.55 8.18 -8.81
CA ASP A 238 -15.43 8.70 -7.43
C ASP A 238 -15.40 7.59 -6.36
N GLY A 239 -15.85 6.40 -6.72
CA GLY A 239 -15.77 5.18 -5.94
C GLY A 239 -15.30 4.03 -6.81
N TYR A 240 -15.46 2.82 -6.30
CA TYR A 240 -15.21 1.61 -7.08
C TYR A 240 -16.17 0.50 -6.70
N VAL A 241 -16.35 -0.44 -7.61
CA VAL A 241 -17.00 -1.72 -7.34
C VAL A 241 -16.08 -2.86 -7.78
N ILE A 242 -15.84 -3.82 -6.87
CA ILE A 242 -15.28 -5.13 -7.16
C ILE A 242 -16.48 -6.06 -7.34
N PRO A 243 -16.76 -6.56 -8.55
CA PRO A 243 -18.07 -7.10 -8.89
C PRO A 243 -18.41 -8.39 -8.16
N VAL A 244 -17.51 -9.36 -8.14
CA VAL A 244 -17.80 -10.67 -7.55
C VAL A 244 -16.63 -11.16 -6.72
N PHE A 245 -16.84 -11.22 -5.42
CA PHE A 245 -15.96 -11.89 -4.49
C PHE A 245 -16.82 -12.75 -3.55
N LYS A 246 -16.73 -14.08 -3.70
CA LYS A 246 -17.50 -15.03 -2.87
C LYS A 246 -19.00 -14.69 -2.81
N ASN A 247 -19.63 -14.44 -3.97
CA ASN A 247 -21.04 -14.03 -4.15
C ASN A 247 -21.39 -12.66 -3.54
N ARG A 248 -20.42 -11.76 -3.39
CA ARG A 248 -20.63 -10.39 -2.93
C ARG A 248 -19.94 -9.42 -3.84
N SER A 249 -20.48 -8.23 -3.98
CA SER A 249 -19.78 -7.10 -4.58
C SER A 249 -19.32 -6.14 -3.51
N ILE A 250 -18.08 -5.66 -3.64
CA ILE A 250 -17.49 -4.75 -2.69
C ILE A 250 -17.52 -3.34 -3.26
N VAL A 251 -18.00 -2.40 -2.48
CA VAL A 251 -18.21 -1.01 -2.87
C VAL A 251 -17.47 -0.09 -1.93
N GLY A 252 -16.79 0.88 -2.46
CA GLY A 252 -16.08 1.84 -1.63
C GLY A 252 -15.52 3.03 -2.41
N SER A 253 -14.89 3.84 -1.65
CA SER A 253 -14.79 3.88 -0.19
C SER A 253 -15.08 5.29 0.32
N SER A 254 -15.40 5.39 1.61
CA SER A 254 -15.34 6.69 2.28
C SER A 254 -13.88 7.09 2.55
N TYR A 255 -13.66 8.39 2.80
CA TYR A 255 -12.33 8.94 3.05
C TYR A 255 -12.47 10.13 3.99
N ASP A 256 -12.29 9.88 5.28
CA ASP A 256 -12.52 10.87 6.33
C ASP A 256 -11.22 11.13 7.10
N LYS A 257 -10.79 12.39 7.10
CA LYS A 257 -9.59 12.83 7.79
C LYS A 257 -9.88 13.07 9.25
N ASN A 258 -8.95 12.71 10.12
CA ASN A 258 -9.01 12.95 11.56
C ASN A 258 -10.15 12.22 12.30
N ASN A 259 -10.68 11.18 11.71
CA ASN A 259 -11.64 10.30 12.35
C ASN A 259 -10.96 8.98 12.74
N SER A 260 -10.83 8.71 14.03
CA SER A 260 -10.20 7.50 14.58
C SER A 260 -11.19 6.39 14.89
N SER A 261 -12.48 6.57 14.64
CA SER A 261 -13.50 5.55 14.91
C SER A 261 -13.31 4.34 14.00
N ASN A 262 -13.36 3.15 14.58
CA ASN A 262 -13.37 1.89 13.85
C ASN A 262 -14.81 1.33 13.71
N ALA A 263 -15.82 2.05 14.19
CA ALA A 263 -17.23 1.67 14.01
C ALA A 263 -17.71 1.98 12.60
N ALA A 264 -18.56 1.12 12.06
CA ALA A 264 -19.25 1.39 10.80
C ALA A 264 -20.22 2.57 10.95
N SER A 265 -20.36 3.36 9.88
CA SER A 265 -21.24 4.52 9.81
C SER A 265 -22.32 4.30 8.75
N GLU A 266 -23.59 4.55 9.11
CA GLU A 266 -24.68 4.53 8.14
C GLU A 266 -24.55 5.62 7.07
N VAL A 267 -23.99 6.78 7.43
CA VAL A 267 -23.72 7.86 6.48
C VAL A 267 -22.74 7.40 5.41
N ASP A 268 -21.64 6.72 5.81
CA ASP A 268 -20.67 6.16 4.88
C ASP A 268 -21.31 5.05 4.03
N THR A 269 -22.14 4.22 4.62
CA THR A 269 -22.87 3.17 3.89
C THR A 269 -23.75 3.80 2.80
N LYS A 270 -24.58 4.79 3.15
CA LYS A 270 -25.42 5.51 2.17
C LYS A 270 -24.59 6.17 1.06
N ASN A 271 -23.46 6.78 1.41
CA ASN A 271 -22.58 7.41 0.44
C ASN A 271 -21.90 6.38 -0.49
N ASN A 272 -21.43 5.27 0.03
CA ASN A 272 -20.85 4.20 -0.79
C ASN A 272 -21.91 3.58 -1.73
N LEU A 273 -23.13 3.39 -1.28
CA LEU A 273 -24.22 2.89 -2.11
C LEU A 273 -24.64 3.91 -3.19
N LYS A 274 -24.62 5.22 -2.92
CA LYS A 274 -24.80 6.26 -3.95
C LYS A 274 -23.72 6.18 -5.03
N LYS A 275 -22.46 5.93 -4.66
CA LYS A 275 -21.39 5.72 -5.63
C LYS A 275 -21.61 4.49 -6.50
N LEU A 276 -22.15 3.41 -5.91
CA LEU A 276 -22.51 2.21 -6.66
C LEU A 276 -23.62 2.51 -7.69
N THR A 277 -24.68 3.21 -7.30
CA THR A 277 -25.78 3.56 -8.23
C THR A 277 -25.33 4.54 -9.33
N ALA A 278 -24.38 5.42 -9.03
CA ALA A 278 -23.78 6.28 -10.05
C ALA A 278 -22.92 5.49 -11.06
N LEU A 279 -22.25 4.43 -10.61
CA LEU A 279 -21.49 3.52 -11.48
C LEU A 279 -22.37 2.54 -12.25
N LEU A 280 -23.49 2.11 -11.66
CA LEU A 280 -24.41 1.12 -12.22
C LEU A 280 -25.85 1.64 -12.13
N PRO A 281 -26.26 2.57 -13.00
CA PRO A 281 -27.54 3.28 -12.90
C PRO A 281 -28.77 2.37 -13.09
N THR A 282 -28.62 1.21 -13.71
CA THR A 282 -29.69 0.23 -13.90
C THR A 282 -29.84 -0.77 -12.75
N LEU A 283 -28.94 -0.71 -11.77
CA LEU A 283 -29.01 -1.60 -10.62
C LEU A 283 -30.20 -1.25 -9.73
N ASN A 284 -31.06 -2.23 -9.46
CA ASN A 284 -32.16 -2.02 -8.54
C ASN A 284 -31.65 -2.04 -7.10
N TYR A 285 -31.54 -0.87 -6.50
CA TYR A 285 -31.05 -0.67 -5.14
C TYR A 285 -31.85 -1.47 -4.08
N ASN A 286 -33.18 -1.55 -4.25
CA ASN A 286 -34.05 -2.21 -3.28
C ASN A 286 -33.93 -3.75 -3.30
N SER A 287 -33.30 -4.30 -4.32
CA SER A 287 -33.06 -5.74 -4.47
C SER A 287 -31.65 -6.17 -4.10
N LEU A 288 -30.80 -5.24 -3.64
CA LEU A 288 -29.53 -5.59 -3.02
C LEU A 288 -29.85 -6.24 -1.68
N GLY A 289 -29.80 -7.57 -1.64
CA GLY A 289 -30.31 -8.41 -0.56
C GLY A 289 -29.76 -8.12 0.84
N GLU A 290 -30.28 -8.79 1.85
CA GLU A 290 -29.99 -8.57 3.28
C GLU A 290 -28.54 -8.90 3.72
N ARG A 291 -27.69 -9.44 2.84
CA ARG A 291 -26.30 -9.82 3.15
C ARG A 291 -25.32 -8.66 3.08
N ASN A 292 -25.78 -7.49 3.49
CA ASN A 292 -24.95 -6.29 3.53
C ASN A 292 -24.04 -6.32 4.76
N GLY A 293 -22.85 -5.78 4.57
CA GLY A 293 -21.89 -5.62 5.65
C GLY A 293 -20.90 -4.50 5.34
N SER A 294 -20.06 -4.23 6.30
CA SER A 294 -19.05 -3.18 6.17
C SER A 294 -17.75 -3.56 6.87
N TRP A 295 -16.66 -2.96 6.40
CA TRP A 295 -15.40 -2.94 7.10
C TRP A 295 -14.87 -1.52 7.15
N VAL A 296 -14.23 -1.19 8.28
CA VAL A 296 -13.62 0.10 8.54
C VAL A 296 -12.12 -0.10 8.77
N GLY A 297 -11.29 0.74 8.15
CA GLY A 297 -9.85 0.72 8.36
C GLY A 297 -9.25 2.10 8.41
N GLN A 298 -8.11 2.21 9.11
CA GLN A 298 -7.31 3.41 9.21
C GLN A 298 -6.17 3.37 8.17
N ARG A 299 -5.99 4.46 7.44
CA ARG A 299 -4.96 4.61 6.42
C ARG A 299 -4.02 5.73 6.82
N ALA A 300 -2.76 5.42 7.08
CA ALA A 300 -1.74 6.43 7.25
C ALA A 300 -1.20 6.85 5.88
N ALA A 301 -1.26 8.14 5.58
CA ALA A 301 -0.78 8.71 4.32
C ALA A 301 0.12 9.90 4.57
N SER A 302 1.30 9.91 3.97
CA SER A 302 2.23 11.03 4.04
C SER A 302 1.66 12.29 3.39
N PHE A 303 2.24 13.44 3.68
CA PHE A 303 1.85 14.75 3.17
C PHE A 303 1.75 14.83 1.63
N ASP A 304 2.55 14.05 0.90
CA ASP A 304 2.55 13.99 -0.57
C ASP A 304 1.99 12.67 -1.12
N ARG A 305 1.35 11.88 -0.25
CA ARG A 305 0.74 10.58 -0.56
C ARG A 305 1.71 9.52 -1.13
N ARG A 306 3.01 9.69 -0.91
CA ARG A 306 4.04 8.70 -1.20
C ARG A 306 4.43 7.99 0.09
N PRO A 307 4.50 6.67 0.13
CA PRO A 307 4.93 5.97 1.34
C PRO A 307 6.34 6.40 1.80
N PHE A 308 6.67 6.05 3.03
CA PHE A 308 8.00 6.19 3.58
C PHE A 308 8.71 4.84 3.52
N VAL A 309 9.79 4.76 2.73
CA VAL A 309 10.56 3.53 2.56
C VAL A 309 12.06 3.85 2.57
N GLY A 310 12.80 3.25 3.50
CA GLY A 310 14.23 3.44 3.58
C GLY A 310 14.78 3.69 4.98
N ARG A 311 15.97 4.27 5.05
CA ARG A 311 16.67 4.63 6.28
C ARG A 311 16.13 5.92 6.88
N ILE A 312 16.30 6.07 8.19
CA ILE A 312 15.92 7.26 8.96
C ILE A 312 17.15 8.05 9.37
N LEU A 313 17.10 9.37 9.21
CA LEU A 313 18.16 10.28 9.68
C LEU A 313 18.18 10.38 11.21
N ASP A 314 19.37 10.56 11.75
CA ASP A 314 19.56 11.03 13.11
C ASP A 314 19.33 12.55 13.13
N HIS A 315 18.06 12.97 13.33
CA HIS A 315 17.68 14.38 13.29
C HIS A 315 18.35 15.22 14.37
N GLU A 316 18.59 14.65 15.54
CA GLU A 316 19.30 15.35 16.62
C GLU A 316 20.72 15.72 16.21
N HIS A 317 21.41 14.77 15.62
CA HIS A 317 22.77 15.02 15.12
C HIS A 317 22.80 15.96 13.89
N ASN A 318 21.80 15.83 13.01
CA ASN A 318 21.77 16.57 11.74
C ASN A 318 21.12 17.96 11.85
N LYS A 319 20.66 18.40 13.01
CA LYS A 319 19.92 19.69 13.13
C LYS A 319 20.73 20.92 12.75
N HIS A 320 22.04 20.87 12.89
CA HIS A 320 22.96 21.99 12.55
C HIS A 320 23.37 22.03 11.07
N LEU A 321 23.01 21.03 10.27
CA LEU A 321 23.35 20.98 8.86
C LEU A 321 22.53 21.96 8.02
N ASN A 322 23.17 22.56 7.01
CA ASN A 322 22.58 23.53 6.09
C ASN A 322 22.99 23.26 4.64
N LYS A 323 22.59 24.12 3.70
CA LYS A 323 22.84 23.99 2.26
C LYS A 323 24.32 23.86 1.87
N LYS A 324 25.25 24.27 2.72
CA LYS A 324 26.70 24.19 2.46
C LYS A 324 27.28 22.81 2.80
N ASN A 325 26.54 22.01 3.57
CA ASN A 325 26.99 20.69 3.98
C ASN A 325 26.76 19.65 2.88
N SER A 326 27.71 18.73 2.77
CA SER A 326 27.59 17.59 1.87
C SER A 326 26.56 16.57 2.42
N VAL A 327 25.86 15.88 1.52
CA VAL A 327 25.04 14.72 1.89
C VAL A 327 25.86 13.60 2.53
N ALA A 328 27.16 13.56 2.24
CA ALA A 328 28.11 12.61 2.85
C ALA A 328 28.33 12.85 4.36
N SER A 329 28.03 14.05 4.88
CA SER A 329 28.14 14.38 6.31
C SER A 329 26.90 14.00 7.12
N LEU A 330 25.82 13.49 6.47
CA LEU A 330 24.60 13.08 7.15
C LEU A 330 24.81 11.84 8.00
N LYS A 331 24.39 11.93 9.25
CA LYS A 331 24.26 10.75 10.12
C LYS A 331 22.88 10.14 10.01
N TRP A 332 22.87 8.82 9.94
CA TRP A 332 21.68 8.01 9.89
C TRP A 332 21.53 7.23 11.20
N GLN A 333 20.32 6.97 11.61
CA GLN A 333 20.05 6.03 12.69
C GLN A 333 20.66 4.66 12.31
N LYS A 334 21.30 4.03 13.29
CA LYS A 334 22.00 2.76 13.08
C LYS A 334 21.02 1.65 12.74
N SER A 335 21.08 1.12 11.51
CA SER A 335 20.26 -0.04 11.10
C SER A 335 18.77 0.08 11.42
N LEU A 336 18.22 1.31 11.33
CA LEU A 336 16.82 1.65 11.50
C LEU A 336 16.20 1.96 10.15
N TYR A 337 15.12 1.27 9.85
CA TYR A 337 14.41 1.39 8.59
C TYR A 337 12.91 1.58 8.81
N ILE A 338 12.25 2.17 7.82
CA ILE A 338 10.80 2.33 7.78
C ILE A 338 10.25 1.79 6.46
N ASN A 339 9.06 1.20 6.52
CA ASN A 339 8.29 0.78 5.37
C ASN A 339 6.79 0.95 5.69
N ALA A 340 6.27 2.19 5.57
CA ALA A 340 4.96 2.56 6.11
C ALA A 340 4.30 3.71 5.35
N CYS A 341 3.09 4.10 5.78
CA CYS A 341 2.32 5.26 5.31
C CYS A 341 1.90 5.18 3.84
N TYR A 342 1.40 4.05 3.42
CA TYR A 342 0.95 3.77 2.05
C TYR A 342 -0.41 4.37 1.66
N GLY A 343 -1.14 4.90 2.62
CA GLY A 343 -2.51 5.36 2.41
C GLY A 343 -3.42 4.22 1.93
N SER A 344 -4.13 4.44 0.84
CA SER A 344 -4.99 3.41 0.21
C SER A 344 -4.27 2.49 -0.78
N ARG A 345 -2.95 2.61 -0.96
CA ARG A 345 -2.20 1.90 -2.01
C ARG A 345 -1.23 0.86 -1.47
N GLY A 346 -1.44 0.39 -0.23
CA GLY A 346 -0.53 -0.56 0.40
C GLY A 346 -0.32 -1.82 -0.43
N PHE A 347 -1.38 -2.46 -0.87
CA PHE A 347 -1.31 -3.70 -1.64
C PHE A 347 -0.75 -3.52 -3.06
N SER A 348 -0.86 -2.32 -3.63
CA SER A 348 -0.24 -2.02 -4.93
C SER A 348 1.26 -1.71 -4.81
N PHE A 349 1.72 -1.06 -3.75
CA PHE A 349 3.10 -0.57 -3.67
C PHE A 349 4.00 -1.34 -2.73
N ALA A 350 3.47 -1.84 -1.60
CA ALA A 350 4.32 -2.44 -0.57
C ALA A 350 5.13 -3.65 -1.04
N PRO A 351 4.63 -4.56 -1.89
CA PRO A 351 5.43 -5.69 -2.34
C PRO A 351 6.73 -5.28 -3.04
N LEU A 352 6.67 -4.40 -4.04
CA LEU A 352 7.87 -3.94 -4.77
C LEU A 352 8.77 -3.04 -3.90
N ALA A 353 8.18 -2.17 -3.09
CA ALA A 353 8.91 -1.30 -2.18
C ALA A 353 9.66 -2.11 -1.10
N SER A 354 9.06 -3.20 -0.61
CA SER A 354 9.70 -4.14 0.33
C SER A 354 10.86 -4.89 -0.31
N LEU A 355 10.73 -5.32 -1.57
CA LEU A 355 11.84 -5.89 -2.32
C LEU A 355 13.01 -4.90 -2.42
N SER A 356 12.73 -3.65 -2.80
CA SER A 356 13.76 -2.62 -2.92
C SER A 356 14.41 -2.30 -1.57
N LEU A 357 13.65 -2.33 -0.48
CA LEU A 357 14.19 -2.17 0.87
C LEU A 357 15.09 -3.36 1.25
N ALA A 358 14.66 -4.58 0.98
CA ALA A 358 15.46 -5.78 1.22
C ALA A 358 16.77 -5.75 0.41
N ASN A 359 16.71 -5.40 -0.88
CA ASN A 359 17.90 -5.25 -1.73
C ASN A 359 18.85 -4.18 -1.19
N MET A 360 18.34 -3.08 -0.62
CA MET A 360 19.17 -2.07 0.05
C MET A 360 19.86 -2.64 1.28
N MET A 361 19.15 -3.36 2.12
CA MET A 361 19.70 -3.97 3.35
C MET A 361 20.75 -5.05 3.00
N CYS A 362 20.58 -5.76 1.90
CA CYS A 362 21.51 -6.77 1.39
C CYS A 362 22.65 -6.18 0.51
N ARG A 363 22.67 -4.86 0.30
CA ARG A 363 23.65 -4.17 -0.57
C ARG A 363 23.65 -4.66 -2.03
N SER A 364 22.49 -5.07 -2.54
CA SER A 364 22.29 -5.66 -3.88
C SER A 364 21.38 -4.80 -4.79
N LEU A 365 21.53 -3.48 -4.72
CA LEU A 365 20.65 -2.51 -5.39
C LEU A 365 20.77 -2.50 -6.92
N GLY A 366 19.67 -2.78 -7.60
CA GLY A 366 19.49 -2.48 -9.02
C GLY A 366 19.06 -1.03 -9.31
N ASN A 367 18.94 -0.69 -10.58
CA ASN A 367 18.53 0.66 -11.00
C ASN A 367 17.09 0.99 -10.60
N MET A 368 16.19 0.00 -10.62
CA MET A 368 14.81 0.18 -10.18
C MET A 368 14.73 0.43 -8.68
N ASP A 369 15.50 -0.30 -7.88
CA ASP A 369 15.55 -0.12 -6.43
C ASP A 369 16.02 1.29 -6.06
N LYS A 370 17.09 1.77 -6.69
CA LYS A 370 17.59 3.14 -6.49
C LYS A 370 16.54 4.19 -6.83
N PHE A 371 15.80 3.99 -7.94
CA PHE A 371 14.69 4.86 -8.31
C PHE A 371 13.59 4.86 -7.25
N ILE A 372 13.16 3.67 -6.78
CA ILE A 372 12.08 3.50 -5.81
C ILE A 372 12.48 4.13 -4.48
N LEU A 373 13.66 3.79 -3.96
CA LEU A 373 14.14 4.27 -2.67
C LEU A 373 14.38 5.79 -2.67
N ASP A 374 14.88 6.37 -3.79
CA ASP A 374 14.95 7.83 -3.93
C ASP A 374 13.57 8.48 -3.94
N TYR A 375 12.62 7.90 -4.68
CA TYR A 375 11.28 8.46 -4.84
C TYR A 375 10.46 8.37 -3.56
N LEU A 376 10.61 7.29 -2.79
CA LEU A 376 9.90 7.00 -1.55
C LEU A 376 10.69 7.34 -0.28
N ASN A 377 11.86 7.95 -0.41
CA ASN A 377 12.74 8.28 0.71
C ASN A 377 11.97 9.01 1.83
N PRO A 378 12.02 8.54 3.08
CA PRO A 378 11.30 9.17 4.18
C PRO A 378 11.77 10.60 4.44
N GLU A 379 13.04 10.89 4.19
CA GLU A 379 13.69 12.17 4.44
C GLU A 379 13.58 13.18 3.28
N ARG A 380 12.78 12.88 2.25
CA ARG A 380 12.65 13.71 1.04
C ARG A 380 12.19 15.16 1.32
N ARG A 381 11.39 15.37 2.38
CA ARG A 381 10.96 16.71 2.82
C ARG A 381 12.12 17.46 3.49
N TYR A 382 12.85 16.78 4.35
CA TYR A 382 14.03 17.33 5.00
C TYR A 382 15.08 17.77 3.97
N PHE A 383 15.41 16.91 3.00
CA PHE A 383 16.36 17.27 1.94
C PHE A 383 15.90 18.47 1.13
N ARG A 384 14.60 18.56 0.82
CA ARG A 384 14.05 19.72 0.10
C ARG A 384 14.13 20.99 0.94
N SER A 385 13.74 20.97 2.20
CA SER A 385 13.76 22.12 3.09
C SER A 385 15.17 22.67 3.34
N LYS A 386 16.16 21.78 3.41
CA LYS A 386 17.58 22.13 3.56
C LYS A 386 18.26 22.47 2.24
N GLY A 387 17.58 22.33 1.09
CA GLY A 387 18.14 22.54 -0.25
C GLY A 387 19.28 21.60 -0.57
N LEU A 388 19.33 20.42 0.07
CA LEU A 388 20.34 19.40 -0.17
C LEU A 388 20.03 18.71 -1.51
N LYS A 389 21.02 18.68 -2.40
CA LYS A 389 20.90 17.94 -3.67
C LYS A 389 20.96 16.45 -3.35
N LYS A 390 20.01 15.70 -3.90
CA LYS A 390 19.90 14.24 -3.71
C LYS A 390 21.05 13.44 -4.35
N HIS A 391 21.88 14.08 -5.20
CA HIS A 391 23.02 13.43 -5.83
C HIS A 391 24.06 13.06 -4.76
N GLY A 392 24.23 11.76 -4.53
CA GLY A 392 25.22 11.24 -3.58
C GLY A 392 24.65 10.61 -2.31
N ILE A 393 23.31 10.42 -2.20
CA ILE A 393 22.77 9.56 -1.14
C ILE A 393 23.29 8.15 -1.42
N LYS A 394 24.20 7.67 -0.58
CA LYS A 394 24.61 6.25 -0.57
C LYS A 394 23.49 5.50 0.17
N PHE A 395 22.73 4.70 -0.57
CA PHE A 395 21.76 3.78 -0.03
C PHE A 395 22.44 2.62 0.68
#